data_c36ca0be61eaefd00bcb78129f07f2b0
#
_entry.id   c36ca0be61eaefd00bcb78129f07f2b0
#
_cell.length_a   1.000
_cell.length_b   1.000
_cell.length_c   1.000
_cell.angle_alpha   90.00
_cell.angle_beta   90.00
_cell.angle_gamma   90.00
#
_symmetry.space_group_name_H-M   'P 1'
#
loop_
_entity.id
_entity.type
_entity.pdbx_description
1 polymer ?
#
loop_
_entity_poly.entity_id
_entity_poly.type
_entity_poly.pdbx_seq_one_letter_code
_entity_poly.pdbx_strand_id
1 'polypeptide(L)'
;NVNLSKDISVTVDPDTKITDATNQFLNAIIVLWNQTPGHDNSFIVNINLLDYMQLKGIEDTPNNRKNTARRMRKLTNDLFAIAVKAVLKDNKGRVFDYNARILQSNVLARDGNDYSLKLSDDFYNAMVTAAYVLPFPIELLRLDTSKSKYTWRIGYYLTRYQKMVIQHHRQQEEKLESVTDMNTL
;
A
#
# COMPACT_ATOMS: atom_id res chain seq x y z
N ASN A 1 9.08 20.10 -13.99
CA ASN A 1 8.05 19.60 -13.06
C ASN A 1 6.89 19.09 -13.88
N VAL A 2 6.75 17.78 -14.01
CA VAL A 2 5.56 17.16 -14.58
C VAL A 2 4.53 17.15 -13.45
N ASN A 3 3.55 18.05 -13.52
CA ASN A 3 2.40 17.98 -12.64
C ASN A 3 1.60 16.74 -13.02
N LEU A 4 1.53 15.78 -12.13
CA LEU A 4 0.63 14.63 -12.24
C LEU A 4 -0.80 15.13 -12.01
N SER A 5 -1.36 15.82 -13.00
CA SER A 5 -2.74 16.27 -12.99
C SER A 5 -3.67 15.11 -13.37
N LYS A 6 -4.98 15.28 -13.11
CA LYS A 6 -6.03 14.29 -13.45
C LYS A 6 -6.04 13.85 -14.93
N ASP A 7 -5.27 14.51 -15.78
CA ASP A 7 -5.21 14.29 -17.23
C ASP A 7 -4.05 13.39 -17.67
N ILE A 8 -3.35 12.74 -16.74
CA ILE A 8 -2.23 11.83 -17.03
C ILE A 8 -2.66 10.39 -16.83
N SER A 9 -2.61 9.59 -17.89
CA SER A 9 -2.72 8.13 -17.79
C SER A 9 -1.36 7.53 -17.45
N VAL A 10 -1.36 6.61 -16.48
CA VAL A 10 -0.14 5.91 -16.02
C VAL A 10 -0.22 4.45 -16.42
N THR A 11 0.76 3.98 -17.17
CA THR A 11 0.94 2.56 -17.43
C THR A 11 2.22 2.10 -16.75
N VAL A 12 2.08 1.25 -15.73
CA VAL A 12 3.23 0.71 -15.00
C VAL A 12 3.90 -0.39 -15.82
N ASP A 13 5.24 -0.36 -15.88
CA ASP A 13 6.03 -1.38 -16.55
C ASP A 13 5.80 -2.74 -15.87
N PRO A 14 5.38 -3.79 -16.61
CA PRO A 14 5.17 -5.13 -16.08
C PRO A 14 6.46 -5.77 -15.52
N ASP A 15 7.63 -5.25 -15.87
CA ASP A 15 8.92 -5.70 -15.34
C ASP A 15 9.23 -5.18 -13.93
N THR A 16 8.41 -4.28 -13.37
CA THR A 16 8.53 -3.87 -11.97
C THR A 16 8.17 -5.04 -11.06
N LYS A 17 9.19 -5.82 -10.68
CA LYS A 17 9.01 -7.04 -9.87
C LYS A 17 8.93 -6.69 -8.39
N ILE A 18 7.73 -6.53 -7.89
CA ILE A 18 7.46 -6.46 -6.45
C ILE A 18 7.02 -7.85 -5.97
N THR A 19 7.76 -8.44 -5.02
CA THR A 19 7.35 -9.72 -4.43
C THR A 19 6.12 -9.51 -3.54
N ASP A 20 5.31 -10.56 -3.34
CA ASP A 20 4.15 -10.49 -2.43
C ASP A 20 4.57 -10.10 -1.00
N ALA A 21 5.73 -10.56 -0.53
CA ALA A 21 6.26 -10.19 0.77
C ALA A 21 6.63 -8.69 0.86
N THR A 22 7.25 -8.14 -0.19
CA THR A 22 7.60 -6.72 -0.26
C THR A 22 6.35 -5.85 -0.37
N ASN A 23 5.35 -6.29 -1.15
CA ASN A 23 4.08 -5.60 -1.28
C ASN A 23 3.30 -5.60 0.05
N GLN A 24 3.25 -6.75 0.74
CA GLN A 24 2.66 -6.85 2.08
C GLN A 24 3.38 -5.92 3.07
N PHE A 25 4.71 -5.84 3.00
CA PHE A 25 5.49 -4.94 3.84
C PHE A 25 5.20 -3.47 3.55
N LEU A 26 5.12 -3.08 2.28
CA LEU A 26 4.74 -1.72 1.89
C LEU A 26 3.35 -1.34 2.43
N ASN A 27 2.37 -2.25 2.34
CA ASN A 27 1.04 -1.99 2.90
C ASN A 27 1.07 -1.88 4.42
N ALA A 28 1.91 -2.66 5.12
CA ALA A 28 2.12 -2.50 6.56
C ALA A 28 2.71 -1.13 6.92
N ILE A 29 3.68 -0.64 6.13
CA ILE A 29 4.23 0.72 6.28
C ILE A 29 3.13 1.77 6.14
N ILE A 30 2.29 1.66 5.13
CA ILE A 30 1.19 2.61 4.88
C ILE A 30 0.18 2.61 6.05
N VAL A 31 -0.16 1.42 6.58
CA VAL A 31 -1.06 1.32 7.74
C VAL A 31 -0.44 1.98 8.97
N LEU A 32 0.82 1.70 9.29
CA LEU A 32 1.52 2.30 10.43
C LEU A 32 1.69 3.81 10.26
N TRP A 33 1.97 4.27 9.05
CA TRP A 33 2.04 5.70 8.74
C TRP A 33 0.70 6.38 9.00
N ASN A 34 -0.42 5.83 8.52
CA ASN A 34 -1.76 6.38 8.76
C ASN A 34 -2.17 6.41 10.25
N GLN A 35 -1.59 5.53 11.08
CA GLN A 35 -1.80 5.51 12.52
C GLN A 35 -0.95 6.54 13.28
N THR A 36 0.06 7.13 12.62
CA THR A 36 0.95 8.12 13.24
C THR A 36 0.29 9.49 13.24
N PRO A 37 0.13 10.17 14.38
CA PRO A 37 -0.40 11.53 14.44
C PRO A 37 0.42 12.49 13.57
N GLY A 38 -0.26 13.34 12.78
CA GLY A 38 0.41 14.31 11.90
C GLY A 38 1.10 13.72 10.68
N HIS A 39 0.77 12.50 10.30
CA HIS A 39 1.33 11.82 9.13
C HIS A 39 1.17 12.60 7.82
N ASP A 40 0.09 13.38 7.68
CA ASP A 40 -0.21 14.16 6.46
C ASP A 40 0.88 15.19 6.11
N ASN A 41 1.71 15.56 7.09
CA ASN A 41 2.77 16.54 6.93
C ASN A 41 4.17 15.91 6.90
N SER A 42 4.27 14.59 6.86
CA SER A 42 5.56 13.91 6.94
C SER A 42 5.71 12.82 5.88
N PHE A 43 6.77 12.92 5.08
CA PHE A 43 7.24 11.86 4.18
C PHE A 43 8.00 10.75 4.94
N ILE A 44 8.15 10.87 6.26
CA ILE A 44 8.92 9.94 7.09
C ILE A 44 7.96 9.04 7.85
N VAL A 45 8.18 7.74 7.73
CA VAL A 45 7.48 6.69 8.48
C VAL A 45 8.43 6.09 9.48
N ASN A 46 8.12 6.24 10.77
CA ASN A 46 8.85 5.58 11.84
C ASN A 46 8.13 4.29 12.21
N ILE A 47 8.85 3.18 12.20
CA ILE A 47 8.32 1.86 12.46
C ILE A 47 9.10 1.25 13.62
N ASN A 48 8.41 0.93 14.70
CA ASN A 48 8.96 0.10 15.77
C ASN A 48 8.74 -1.38 15.47
N LEU A 49 9.68 -2.23 15.83
CA LEU A 49 9.61 -3.68 15.61
C LEU A 49 8.37 -4.30 16.26
N LEU A 50 8.04 -3.86 17.48
CA LEU A 50 6.92 -4.43 18.24
C LEU A 50 5.58 -4.04 17.60
N ASP A 51 5.42 -2.79 17.15
CA ASP A 51 4.21 -2.33 16.45
C ASP A 51 3.99 -3.13 15.16
N TYR A 52 5.08 -3.37 14.41
CA TYR A 52 5.02 -4.21 13.22
C TYR A 52 4.65 -5.66 13.54
N MET A 53 5.23 -6.25 14.61
CA MET A 53 4.90 -7.61 15.05
C MET A 53 3.43 -7.71 15.47
N GLN A 54 2.93 -6.74 16.23
CA GLN A 54 1.53 -6.68 16.65
C GLN A 54 0.59 -6.61 15.43
N LEU A 55 0.88 -5.73 14.47
CA LEU A 55 0.12 -5.60 13.24
C LEU A 55 0.06 -6.92 12.45
N LYS A 56 1.18 -7.65 12.42
CA LYS A 56 1.32 -8.95 11.76
C LYS A 56 0.71 -10.12 12.55
N GLY A 57 0.30 -9.90 13.80
CA GLY A 57 -0.14 -10.98 14.69
C GLY A 57 0.99 -11.96 15.07
N ILE A 58 2.23 -11.47 15.13
CA ILE A 58 3.41 -12.26 15.53
C ILE A 58 3.58 -12.15 17.04
N GLU A 59 3.62 -13.31 17.71
CA GLU A 59 3.84 -13.39 19.15
C GLU A 59 5.20 -12.79 19.55
N ASP A 60 5.21 -12.02 20.65
CA ASP A 60 6.39 -11.35 21.15
C ASP A 60 7.29 -12.29 21.96
N THR A 61 8.16 -13.00 21.25
CA THR A 61 9.21 -13.84 21.84
C THR A 61 10.59 -13.39 21.35
N PRO A 62 11.67 -13.65 22.10
CA PRO A 62 13.05 -13.27 21.70
C PRO A 62 13.42 -13.80 20.31
N ASN A 63 13.00 -15.04 20.00
CA ASN A 63 13.27 -15.66 18.70
C ASN A 63 12.49 -14.96 17.57
N ASN A 64 11.20 -14.64 17.80
CA ASN A 64 10.37 -13.94 16.84
C ASN A 64 10.86 -12.51 16.61
N ARG A 65 11.28 -11.78 17.65
CA ARG A 65 11.92 -10.46 17.52
C ARG A 65 13.13 -10.52 16.59
N LYS A 66 14.07 -11.44 16.86
CA LYS A 66 15.28 -11.60 16.05
C LYS A 66 14.97 -11.93 14.58
N ASN A 67 14.06 -12.86 14.34
CA ASN A 67 13.67 -13.29 13.00
C ASN A 67 12.92 -12.17 12.25
N THR A 68 12.01 -11.46 12.92
CA THR A 68 11.24 -10.35 12.35
C THR A 68 12.15 -9.18 12.03
N ALA A 69 13.08 -8.78 12.92
CA ALA A 69 14.04 -7.72 12.66
C ALA A 69 14.91 -8.03 11.43
N ARG A 70 15.41 -9.28 11.30
CA ARG A 70 16.17 -9.71 10.12
C ARG A 70 15.34 -9.64 8.84
N ARG A 71 14.07 -10.08 8.90
CA ARG A 71 13.14 -10.03 7.77
C ARG A 71 12.79 -8.60 7.38
N MET A 72 12.48 -7.73 8.33
CA MET A 72 12.20 -6.30 8.09
C MET A 72 13.38 -5.62 7.42
N ARG A 73 14.61 -5.85 7.90
CA ARG A 73 15.82 -5.29 7.28
C ARG A 73 15.96 -5.72 5.82
N LYS A 74 15.73 -7.00 5.52
CA LYS A 74 15.74 -7.49 4.15
C LYS A 74 14.67 -6.80 3.31
N LEU A 75 13.42 -6.78 3.78
CA LEU A 75 12.30 -6.19 3.05
C LEU A 75 12.47 -4.69 2.83
N THR A 76 13.07 -3.97 3.79
CA THR A 76 13.42 -2.55 3.64
C THR A 76 14.44 -2.35 2.52
N ASN A 77 15.49 -3.18 2.47
CA ASN A 77 16.49 -3.13 1.41
C ASN A 77 15.89 -3.48 0.05
N ASP A 78 15.04 -4.51 0.00
CA ASP A 78 14.33 -4.91 -1.22
C ASP A 78 13.44 -3.75 -1.71
N LEU A 79 12.69 -3.11 -0.80
CA LEU A 79 11.82 -1.97 -1.12
C LEU A 79 12.62 -0.74 -1.59
N PHE A 80 13.78 -0.47 -0.99
CA PHE A 80 14.68 0.62 -1.39
C PHE A 80 15.27 0.39 -2.79
N ALA A 81 15.51 -0.86 -3.17
CA ALA A 81 16.03 -1.23 -4.49
C ALA A 81 14.97 -1.13 -5.61
N ILE A 82 13.67 -1.10 -5.27
CA ILE A 82 12.61 -1.07 -6.28
C ILE A 82 12.56 0.29 -6.97
N ALA A 83 12.74 0.26 -8.28
CA ALA A 83 12.42 1.36 -9.17
C ALA A 83 11.07 1.09 -9.85
N VAL A 84 10.15 2.03 -9.72
CA VAL A 84 8.88 2.02 -10.45
C VAL A 84 9.12 2.70 -11.80
N LYS A 85 8.91 1.97 -12.87
CA LYS A 85 8.93 2.50 -14.23
C LYS A 85 7.49 2.62 -14.72
N ALA A 86 7.16 3.74 -15.30
CA ALA A 86 5.84 3.98 -15.87
C ALA A 86 5.95 4.81 -17.14
N VAL A 87 4.97 4.67 -18.00
CA VAL A 87 4.79 5.54 -19.15
C VAL A 87 3.62 6.47 -18.83
N LEU A 88 3.88 7.76 -18.88
CA LEU A 88 2.88 8.80 -18.68
C LEU A 88 2.46 9.36 -20.02
N LYS A 89 1.16 9.58 -20.20
CA LYS A 89 0.63 10.23 -21.41
C LYS A 89 -0.24 11.41 -21.00
N ASP A 90 0.10 12.60 -21.47
CA ASP A 90 -0.68 13.80 -21.20
C ASP A 90 -1.91 13.92 -22.13
N ASN A 91 -2.76 14.89 -21.86
CA ASN A 91 -3.97 15.18 -22.63
C ASN A 91 -3.69 15.65 -24.07
N LYS A 92 -2.44 16.00 -24.39
CA LYS A 92 -1.97 16.37 -25.75
C LYS A 92 -1.35 15.18 -26.49
N GLY A 93 -1.38 13.97 -25.89
CA GLY A 93 -0.83 12.75 -26.46
C GLY A 93 0.69 12.62 -26.36
N ARG A 94 1.39 13.53 -25.66
CA ARG A 94 2.84 13.42 -25.45
C ARG A 94 3.12 12.30 -24.46
N VAL A 95 4.17 11.53 -24.73
CA VAL A 95 4.58 10.36 -23.95
C VAL A 95 5.85 10.71 -23.19
N PHE A 96 5.90 10.33 -21.90
CA PHE A 96 7.04 10.55 -21.01
C PHE A 96 7.40 9.25 -20.31
N ASP A 97 8.68 8.91 -20.25
CA ASP A 97 9.18 7.84 -19.40
C ASP A 97 9.34 8.38 -17.99
N TYR A 98 8.70 7.69 -17.04
CA TYR A 98 8.75 8.02 -15.63
C TYR A 98 9.49 6.95 -14.85
N ASN A 99 10.48 7.36 -14.10
CA ASN A 99 11.24 6.47 -13.23
C ASN A 99 11.27 7.07 -11.82
N ALA A 100 10.76 6.33 -10.86
CA ALA A 100 10.73 6.72 -9.46
C ALA A 100 11.15 5.57 -8.54
N ARG A 101 11.60 5.91 -7.33
CA ARG A 101 11.77 4.94 -6.25
C ARG A 101 10.65 5.10 -5.22
N ILE A 102 10.31 4.02 -4.52
CA ILE A 102 9.33 4.05 -3.44
C ILE A 102 9.94 4.74 -2.21
N LEU A 103 11.16 4.36 -1.84
CA LEU A 103 11.91 4.96 -0.75
C LEU A 103 13.01 5.89 -1.27
N GLN A 104 13.10 7.09 -0.69
CA GLN A 104 14.20 8.02 -0.91
C GLN A 104 15.41 7.67 -0.04
N SER A 105 15.16 7.32 1.23
CA SER A 105 16.19 6.89 2.17
C SER A 105 15.63 6.00 3.26
N ASN A 106 16.51 5.28 3.95
CA ASN A 106 16.18 4.52 5.14
C ASN A 106 17.25 4.70 6.21
N VAL A 107 16.84 4.70 7.46
CA VAL A 107 17.72 4.65 8.63
C VAL A 107 17.26 3.47 9.49
N LEU A 108 18.16 2.54 9.75
CA LEU A 108 17.88 1.33 10.52
C LEU A 108 18.72 1.36 11.78
N ALA A 109 18.08 1.24 12.95
CA ALA A 109 18.79 1.06 14.20
C ALA A 109 19.63 -0.22 14.16
N ARG A 110 20.83 -0.19 14.76
CA ARG A 110 21.74 -1.35 14.75
C ARG A 110 21.18 -2.54 15.53
N ASP A 111 20.40 -2.28 16.58
CA ASP A 111 19.70 -3.29 17.39
C ASP A 111 18.50 -3.90 16.63
N GLY A 112 18.06 -3.29 15.53
CA GLY A 112 16.96 -3.77 14.70
C GLY A 112 15.57 -3.47 15.24
N ASN A 113 15.45 -2.57 16.23
CA ASN A 113 14.17 -2.26 16.84
C ASN A 113 13.43 -1.11 16.15
N ASP A 114 14.17 -0.15 15.61
CA ASP A 114 13.59 1.05 15.01
C ASP A 114 14.03 1.25 13.57
N TYR A 115 13.07 1.62 12.72
CA TYR A 115 13.23 1.90 11.31
C TYR A 115 12.63 3.25 10.99
N SER A 116 13.39 4.12 10.35
CA SER A 116 12.89 5.39 9.81
C SER A 116 13.02 5.33 8.29
N LEU A 117 11.88 5.35 7.60
CA LEU A 117 11.79 5.21 6.16
C LEU A 117 11.27 6.53 5.57
N LYS A 118 12.06 7.15 4.70
CA LYS A 118 11.60 8.31 3.95
C LYS A 118 11.04 7.87 2.61
N LEU A 119 9.75 8.09 2.41
CA LEU A 119 9.10 7.89 1.12
C LEU A 119 9.63 8.90 0.11
N SER A 120 9.68 8.56 -1.17
CA SER A 120 9.95 9.56 -2.21
C SER A 120 8.79 10.53 -2.32
N ASP A 121 9.09 11.78 -2.69
CA ASP A 121 8.09 12.83 -2.84
C ASP A 121 7.01 12.42 -3.86
N ASP A 122 7.41 11.79 -4.95
CA ASP A 122 6.50 11.32 -6.00
C ASP A 122 5.56 10.22 -5.49
N PHE A 123 6.09 9.25 -4.73
CA PHE A 123 5.29 8.17 -4.18
C PHE A 123 4.32 8.69 -3.10
N TYR A 124 4.79 9.58 -2.24
CA TYR A 124 3.95 10.24 -1.23
C TYR A 124 2.81 11.01 -1.89
N ASN A 125 3.10 11.87 -2.86
CA ASN A 125 2.10 12.65 -3.56
C ASN A 125 1.08 11.75 -4.28
N ALA A 126 1.52 10.64 -4.89
CA ALA A 126 0.63 9.67 -5.48
C ALA A 126 -0.32 9.01 -4.46
N MET A 127 0.17 8.72 -3.24
CA MET A 127 -0.67 8.19 -2.16
C MET A 127 -1.72 9.19 -1.68
N VAL A 128 -1.31 10.45 -1.44
CA VAL A 128 -2.21 11.51 -0.91
C VAL A 128 -3.24 11.94 -1.96
N THR A 129 -2.87 11.94 -3.23
CA THR A 129 -3.77 12.37 -4.33
C THR A 129 -4.61 11.23 -4.92
N ALA A 130 -4.38 9.98 -4.50
CA ALA A 130 -5.16 8.84 -4.97
C ALA A 130 -6.63 9.01 -4.59
N ALA A 131 -7.46 9.30 -5.60
CA ALA A 131 -8.90 9.59 -5.42
C ALA A 131 -9.72 8.38 -4.91
N TYR A 132 -9.15 7.18 -4.96
CA TYR A 132 -9.78 5.94 -4.53
C TYR A 132 -8.85 5.15 -3.60
N VAL A 133 -8.92 5.45 -2.32
CA VAL A 133 -8.33 4.58 -1.30
C VAL A 133 -9.37 3.53 -0.94
N LEU A 134 -9.24 2.33 -1.51
CA LEU A 134 -10.00 1.19 -0.99
C LEU A 134 -9.48 0.89 0.42
N PRO A 135 -10.37 0.83 1.45
CA PRO A 135 -9.94 0.48 2.80
C PRO A 135 -9.23 -0.88 2.74
N PHE A 136 -7.98 -0.88 3.19
CA PHE A 136 -7.13 -2.06 3.19
C PHE A 136 -7.52 -2.96 4.38
N PRO A 137 -7.88 -4.24 4.16
CA PRO A 137 -8.17 -5.15 5.26
C PRO A 137 -6.87 -5.53 5.99
N ILE A 138 -6.76 -5.12 7.24
CA ILE A 138 -5.56 -5.37 8.07
C ILE A 138 -5.28 -6.88 8.20
N GLU A 139 -6.32 -7.70 8.17
CA GLU A 139 -6.24 -9.17 8.22
C GLU A 139 -5.34 -9.74 7.11
N LEU A 140 -5.31 -9.11 5.95
CA LEU A 140 -4.41 -9.52 4.87
C LEU A 140 -2.93 -9.42 5.24
N LEU A 141 -2.56 -8.50 6.15
CA LEU A 141 -1.19 -8.39 6.63
C LEU A 141 -0.73 -9.62 7.42
N ARG A 142 -1.66 -10.39 7.98
CA ARG A 142 -1.40 -11.60 8.75
C ARG A 142 -1.24 -12.85 7.89
N LEU A 143 -1.52 -12.78 6.59
CA LEU A 143 -1.35 -13.91 5.69
C LEU A 143 0.13 -14.32 5.58
N ASP A 144 0.37 -15.62 5.64
CA ASP A 144 1.71 -16.18 5.45
C ASP A 144 2.06 -16.24 3.95
N THR A 145 2.84 -15.26 3.51
CA THR A 145 3.32 -15.17 2.12
C THR A 145 4.49 -16.10 1.81
N SER A 146 5.02 -16.83 2.81
CA SER A 146 6.14 -17.76 2.61
C SER A 146 5.72 -19.07 1.96
N LYS A 147 4.46 -19.49 2.16
CA LYS A 147 3.94 -20.77 1.69
C LYS A 147 3.51 -20.75 0.22
N SER A 148 3.09 -19.60 -0.29
CA SER A 148 2.68 -19.45 -1.68
C SER A 148 2.89 -18.01 -2.14
N LYS A 149 3.48 -17.85 -3.33
CA LYS A 149 3.66 -16.55 -3.96
C LYS A 149 2.35 -15.87 -4.41
N TYR A 150 1.24 -16.60 -4.38
CA TYR A 150 -0.07 -16.07 -4.80
C TYR A 150 -1.01 -15.76 -3.63
N THR A 151 -0.69 -16.19 -2.41
CA THR A 151 -1.58 -16.04 -1.24
C THR A 151 -2.03 -14.60 -1.04
N TRP A 152 -1.10 -13.66 -1.10
CA TRP A 152 -1.39 -12.25 -0.94
C TRP A 152 -2.30 -11.70 -2.05
N ARG A 153 -1.97 -11.98 -3.30
CA ARG A 153 -2.72 -11.50 -4.47
C ARG A 153 -4.14 -12.03 -4.46
N ILE A 154 -4.31 -13.32 -4.20
CA ILE A 154 -5.65 -13.95 -4.13
C ILE A 154 -6.45 -13.31 -2.99
N GLY A 155 -5.89 -13.18 -1.79
CA GLY A 155 -6.55 -12.53 -0.66
C GLY A 155 -6.99 -11.09 -0.99
N TYR A 156 -6.11 -10.31 -1.62
CA TYR A 156 -6.42 -8.96 -2.05
C TYR A 156 -7.55 -8.91 -3.09
N TYR A 157 -7.51 -9.79 -4.10
CA TYR A 157 -8.56 -9.87 -5.11
C TYR A 157 -9.91 -10.27 -4.52
N LEU A 158 -9.94 -11.27 -3.65
CA LEU A 158 -11.17 -11.73 -3.00
C LEU A 158 -11.80 -10.61 -2.16
N THR A 159 -10.99 -9.90 -1.39
CA THR A 159 -11.50 -8.76 -0.58
C THR A 159 -12.02 -7.63 -1.45
N ARG A 160 -11.33 -7.31 -2.54
CA ARG A 160 -11.77 -6.30 -3.49
C ARG A 160 -13.09 -6.69 -4.14
N TYR A 161 -13.21 -7.95 -4.60
CA TYR A 161 -14.41 -8.48 -5.21
C TYR A 161 -15.60 -8.44 -4.25
N GLN A 162 -15.42 -8.90 -3.02
CA GLN A 162 -16.45 -8.86 -2.00
C GLN A 162 -16.97 -7.43 -1.76
N LYS A 163 -16.09 -6.45 -1.66
CA LYS A 163 -16.48 -5.03 -1.49
C LYS A 163 -17.25 -4.51 -2.70
N MET A 164 -16.84 -4.86 -3.91
CA MET A 164 -17.56 -4.46 -5.13
C MET A 164 -18.98 -5.04 -5.16
N VAL A 165 -19.16 -6.30 -4.77
CA VAL A 165 -20.47 -6.96 -4.70
C VAL A 165 -21.35 -6.28 -3.66
N ILE A 166 -20.84 -6.03 -2.47
CA ILE A 166 -21.59 -5.35 -1.40
C ILE A 166 -22.00 -3.93 -1.85
N GLN A 167 -21.12 -3.19 -2.47
CA GLN A 167 -21.41 -1.85 -2.95
C GLN A 167 -22.47 -1.86 -4.07
N HIS A 168 -22.43 -2.84 -4.95
CA HIS A 168 -23.43 -3.00 -6.01
C HIS A 168 -24.82 -3.32 -5.40
N HIS A 169 -24.89 -4.22 -4.41
CA HIS A 169 -26.15 -4.54 -3.74
C HIS A 169 -26.76 -3.30 -3.05
N ARG A 170 -25.97 -2.54 -2.32
CA ARG A 170 -26.45 -1.29 -1.68
C ARG A 170 -27.01 -0.30 -2.70
N GLN A 171 -26.34 -0.11 -3.83
CA GLN A 171 -26.82 0.78 -4.89
C GLN A 171 -28.12 0.29 -5.54
N GLN A 172 -28.35 -1.03 -5.60
CA GLN A 172 -29.61 -1.58 -6.07
C GLN A 172 -30.73 -1.40 -5.05
N GLU A 173 -30.45 -1.58 -3.75
CA GLU A 173 -31.40 -1.35 -2.67
C GLU A 173 -31.86 0.11 -2.62
N GLU A 174 -30.91 1.06 -2.67
CA GLU A 174 -31.20 2.50 -2.71
C GLU A 174 -32.06 2.90 -3.92
N LYS A 175 -31.82 2.27 -5.10
CA LYS A 175 -32.65 2.51 -6.28
C LYS A 175 -34.07 1.95 -6.12
N LEU A 176 -34.23 0.78 -5.51
CA LEU A 176 -35.53 0.17 -5.22
C LEU A 176 -36.35 1.01 -4.24
N GLU A 177 -35.73 1.51 -3.16
CA GLU A 177 -36.35 2.37 -2.20
C GLU A 177 -36.83 3.69 -2.85
N SER A 178 -35.97 4.32 -3.68
CA SER A 178 -36.33 5.55 -4.38
C SER A 178 -37.50 5.40 -5.37
N VAL A 179 -37.67 4.21 -5.98
CA VAL A 179 -38.80 3.91 -6.87
C VAL A 179 -40.09 3.64 -6.06
N THR A 180 -39.96 3.03 -4.88
CA THR A 180 -41.11 2.75 -4.01
C THR A 180 -41.69 4.02 -3.43
N ASP A 181 -40.86 4.99 -3.04
CA ASP A 181 -41.30 6.30 -2.51
C ASP A 181 -41.98 7.14 -3.58
N MET A 182 -41.62 7.04 -4.85
CA MET A 182 -42.31 7.75 -5.96
C MET A 182 -43.67 7.15 -6.29
N ASN A 183 -43.93 5.91 -5.95
CA ASN A 183 -45.21 5.26 -6.22
C ASN A 183 -46.23 5.41 -5.06
N THR A 184 -45.84 6.08 -3.96
CA THR A 184 -46.68 6.30 -2.77
C THR A 184 -47.22 7.73 -2.69
N LEU A 185 -46.98 8.59 -3.68
CA LEU A 185 -47.52 9.93 -3.87
C LEU A 185 -48.60 9.95 -4.96
#